data_8376fb80710ca0af358d877759fc8d2a
#
_entry.id   8376fb80710ca0af358d877759fc8d2a
#
_cell.length_a   1.000
_cell.length_b   1.000
_cell.length_c   1.000
_cell.angle_alpha   90.00
_cell.angle_beta   90.00
_cell.angle_gamma   90.00
#
_symmetry.space_group_name_H-M   'P 1'
#
loop_
_entity.id
_entity.type
_entity.pdbx_description
1 polymer ?
#
loop_
_entity_poly.entity_id
_entity_poly.type
_entity_poly.pdbx_seq_one_letter_code
_entity_poly.pdbx_strand_id
1 'polypeptide(L)'
;DKGGLKEEAVKLIKELGATNIIIVGGLNSVPASVVSQLPGLNVRRISGNDRYETSAKLVKEFGSSRHIVFTDGRKFADALSATPLAKKLNSPILLVNSLDKLPKNLAIYRDAYIIGGKNSVGLDIENRIKSVKGDKVYRIFGQDRESTSNQVAQVLKYNENILANGSSFADALSAVNLLNNGGKNLLLVKKNSI
;
A
#
# COMPACT_ATOMS: atom_id res chain seq x y z
N ASP A 1 18.39 -1.50 17.45
CA ASP A 1 19.19 -0.31 17.20
C ASP A 1 18.35 0.93 17.35
N LYS A 2 18.69 1.79 18.29
CA LYS A 2 17.99 3.03 18.56
C LYS A 2 18.30 4.06 17.48
N GLY A 3 17.66 3.94 16.30
CA GLY A 3 17.19 5.15 15.70
C GLY A 3 18.13 5.89 14.77
N GLY A 4 18.67 5.25 13.73
CA GLY A 4 19.37 5.95 12.66
C GLY A 4 19.37 5.15 11.35
N LEU A 5 19.83 5.78 10.29
CA LEU A 5 20.20 5.08 9.07
C LEU A 5 21.50 4.31 9.30
N LYS A 6 21.61 3.12 8.74
CA LYS A 6 22.89 2.42 8.66
C LYS A 6 23.85 3.18 7.73
N GLU A 7 25.14 3.07 7.99
CA GLU A 7 26.17 3.77 7.20
C GLU A 7 26.06 3.45 5.70
N GLU A 8 25.76 2.19 5.36
CA GLU A 8 25.59 1.77 3.97
C GLU A 8 24.43 2.51 3.28
N ALA A 9 23.33 2.77 4.01
CA ALA A 9 22.19 3.52 3.47
C ALA A 9 22.55 5.00 3.24
N VAL A 10 23.32 5.62 4.17
CA VAL A 10 23.80 7.00 4.00
C VAL A 10 24.74 7.09 2.81
N LYS A 11 25.64 6.11 2.66
CA LYS A 11 26.57 6.02 1.54
C LYS A 11 25.83 5.90 0.21
N LEU A 12 24.86 4.99 0.14
CA LEU A 12 24.04 4.79 -1.06
C LEU A 12 23.28 6.06 -1.46
N ILE A 13 22.66 6.76 -0.51
CA ILE A 13 21.94 8.02 -0.77
C ILE A 13 22.89 9.06 -1.41
N LYS A 14 24.13 9.15 -0.94
CA LYS A 14 25.15 10.04 -1.51
C LYS A 14 25.59 9.60 -2.91
N GLU A 15 25.85 8.32 -3.09
CA GLU A 15 26.26 7.72 -4.38
C GLU A 15 25.20 7.92 -5.46
N LEU A 16 23.91 7.87 -5.08
CA LEU A 16 22.79 8.13 -5.99
C LEU A 16 22.62 9.62 -6.33
N GLY A 17 23.38 10.52 -5.71
CA GLY A 17 23.24 11.97 -5.91
C GLY A 17 21.85 12.49 -5.49
N ALA A 18 21.23 11.85 -4.51
CA ALA A 18 19.88 12.24 -4.05
C ALA A 18 19.92 13.67 -3.49
N THR A 19 18.98 14.50 -3.89
CA THR A 19 18.79 15.87 -3.38
C THR A 19 17.56 16.01 -2.50
N ASN A 20 16.59 15.10 -2.66
CA ASN A 20 15.33 15.13 -1.93
C ASN A 20 15.06 13.78 -1.27
N ILE A 21 14.62 13.81 -0.02
CA ILE A 21 14.25 12.62 0.77
C ILE A 21 12.81 12.79 1.27
N ILE A 22 12.02 11.76 1.10
CA ILE A 22 10.68 11.67 1.69
C ILE A 22 10.70 10.61 2.78
N ILE A 23 10.46 11.02 4.02
CA ILE A 23 10.31 10.12 5.15
C ILE A 23 8.82 9.81 5.31
N VAL A 24 8.46 8.53 5.26
CA VAL A 24 7.09 8.07 5.49
C VAL A 24 6.98 7.49 6.90
N GLY A 25 6.10 8.06 7.71
CA GLY A 25 5.87 7.66 9.10
C GLY A 25 6.29 8.70 10.14
N GLY A 26 5.70 8.60 11.32
CA GLY A 26 5.93 9.49 12.45
C GLY A 26 7.29 9.27 13.13
N LEU A 27 7.58 10.07 14.16
CA LEU A 27 8.85 10.03 14.91
C LEU A 27 9.07 8.68 15.62
N ASN A 28 7.98 7.98 15.98
CA ASN A 28 8.05 6.64 16.58
C ASN A 28 8.46 5.55 15.57
N SER A 29 8.24 5.78 14.28
CA SER A 29 8.60 4.84 13.21
C SER A 29 9.98 5.16 12.61
N VAL A 30 10.21 6.43 12.34
CA VAL A 30 11.48 6.94 11.80
C VAL A 30 11.89 8.15 12.64
N PRO A 31 12.84 7.99 13.58
CA PRO A 31 13.20 9.03 14.55
C PRO A 31 13.82 10.26 13.88
N ALA A 32 13.82 11.39 14.62
CA ALA A 32 14.36 12.66 14.13
C ALA A 32 15.86 12.59 13.81
N SER A 33 16.61 11.73 14.51
CA SER A 33 18.04 11.50 14.27
C SER A 33 18.38 11.10 12.84
N VAL A 34 17.42 10.51 12.09
CA VAL A 34 17.61 10.19 10.67
C VAL A 34 17.83 11.45 9.83
N VAL A 35 17.14 12.55 10.15
CA VAL A 35 17.31 13.83 9.43
C VAL A 35 18.71 14.40 9.64
N SER A 36 19.25 14.32 10.87
CA SER A 36 20.59 14.79 11.19
C SER A 36 21.70 14.04 10.45
N GLN A 37 21.43 12.82 10.00
CA GLN A 37 22.38 12.01 9.22
C GLN A 37 22.38 12.36 7.72
N LEU A 38 21.50 13.26 7.28
CA LEU A 38 21.28 13.63 5.88
C LEU A 38 21.55 15.13 5.64
N PRO A 39 22.72 15.66 6.01
CA PRO A 39 23.03 17.08 5.88
C PRO A 39 23.04 17.49 4.39
N GLY A 40 22.50 18.67 4.10
CA GLY A 40 22.48 19.23 2.75
C GLY A 40 21.36 18.69 1.85
N LEU A 41 20.55 17.73 2.32
CA LEU A 41 19.41 17.20 1.57
C LEU A 41 18.11 17.91 1.96
N ASN A 42 17.21 18.05 0.99
CA ASN A 42 15.86 18.50 1.25
C ASN A 42 15.03 17.34 1.80
N VAL A 43 14.82 17.32 3.11
CA VAL A 43 14.11 16.24 3.80
C VAL A 43 12.71 16.69 4.18
N ARG A 44 11.68 16.01 3.68
CA ARG A 44 10.29 16.21 4.12
C ARG A 44 9.70 14.92 4.69
N ARG A 45 8.76 15.06 5.62
CA ARG A 45 8.09 13.93 6.27
C ARG A 45 6.61 13.91 5.92
N ILE A 46 6.10 12.72 5.61
CA ILE A 46 4.68 12.44 5.46
C ILE A 46 4.27 11.49 6.59
N SER A 47 3.51 11.98 7.54
CA SER A 47 3.05 11.20 8.69
C SER A 47 1.71 11.72 9.22
N GLY A 48 0.89 10.81 9.73
CA GLY A 48 -0.31 11.09 10.51
C GLY A 48 -0.18 10.57 11.93
N ASN A 49 -1.24 10.73 12.72
CA ASN A 49 -1.32 10.18 14.08
C ASN A 49 -1.36 8.65 14.08
N ASP A 50 -1.85 8.06 13.00
CA ASP A 50 -1.92 6.61 12.79
C ASP A 50 -1.57 6.27 11.31
N ARG A 51 -1.57 4.95 11.01
CA ARG A 51 -1.32 4.44 9.65
C ARG A 51 -2.40 4.87 8.65
N TYR A 52 -3.62 5.08 9.10
CA TYR A 52 -4.76 5.50 8.26
C TYR A 52 -4.57 6.95 7.82
N GLU A 53 -4.26 7.84 8.76
CA GLU A 53 -3.98 9.24 8.45
C GLU A 53 -2.71 9.38 7.60
N THR A 54 -1.67 8.58 7.88
CA THR A 54 -0.46 8.56 7.04
C THR A 54 -0.80 8.13 5.61
N SER A 55 -1.59 7.07 5.42
CA SER A 55 -2.01 6.64 4.09
C SER A 55 -2.87 7.68 3.37
N ALA A 56 -3.76 8.38 4.11
CA ALA A 56 -4.57 9.46 3.54
C ALA A 56 -3.71 10.64 3.04
N LYS A 57 -2.63 10.97 3.74
CA LYS A 57 -1.66 11.99 3.29
C LYS A 57 -0.89 11.52 2.06
N LEU A 58 -0.51 10.22 2.00
CA LEU A 58 0.11 9.65 0.80
C LEU A 58 -0.82 9.66 -0.42
N VAL A 59 -2.13 9.41 -0.23
CA VAL A 59 -3.13 9.54 -1.30
C VAL A 59 -3.18 10.97 -1.85
N LYS A 60 -3.07 11.99 -1.01
CA LYS A 60 -2.98 13.40 -1.46
C LYS A 60 -1.70 13.67 -2.25
N GLU A 61 -0.57 13.12 -1.81
CA GLU A 61 0.71 13.23 -2.51
C GLU A 61 0.72 12.51 -3.86
N PHE A 62 -0.03 11.43 -3.98
CA PHE A 62 -0.15 10.69 -5.24
C PHE A 62 -0.73 11.56 -6.37
N GLY A 63 -1.52 12.55 -6.00
CA GLY A 63 -2.16 13.46 -6.96
C GLY A 63 -3.44 12.87 -7.56
N SER A 64 -3.69 13.19 -8.84
CA SER A 64 -4.90 12.73 -9.53
C SER A 64 -4.81 11.28 -9.94
N SER A 65 -5.87 10.52 -9.68
CA SER A 65 -6.08 9.17 -10.17
C SER A 65 -7.55 8.95 -10.53
N ARG A 66 -7.81 8.15 -11.54
CA ARG A 66 -9.18 7.75 -11.91
C ARG A 66 -9.73 6.68 -10.96
N HIS A 67 -8.87 5.97 -10.26
CA HIS A 67 -9.21 4.82 -9.42
C HIS A 67 -8.68 5.03 -8.01
N ILE A 68 -9.28 4.34 -7.06
CA ILE A 68 -8.80 4.25 -5.68
C ILE A 68 -8.93 2.81 -5.18
N VAL A 69 -7.92 2.34 -4.46
CA VAL A 69 -7.94 1.01 -3.84
C VAL A 69 -8.03 1.16 -2.32
N PHE A 70 -9.00 0.49 -1.71
CA PHE A 70 -9.22 0.44 -0.26
C PHE A 70 -8.79 -0.91 0.30
N THR A 71 -8.14 -0.90 1.46
CA THR A 71 -7.78 -2.11 2.20
C THR A 71 -7.68 -1.84 3.70
N ASP A 72 -7.69 -2.91 4.51
CA ASP A 72 -7.53 -2.79 5.97
C ASP A 72 -6.07 -2.52 6.35
N GLY A 73 -5.83 -1.52 7.19
CA GLY A 73 -4.49 -1.21 7.70
C GLY A 73 -4.01 -2.16 8.81
N ARG A 74 -4.86 -3.03 9.36
CA ARG A 74 -4.49 -4.01 10.39
C ARG A 74 -3.90 -5.29 9.80
N LYS A 75 -4.20 -5.58 8.52
CA LYS A 75 -3.80 -6.80 7.83
C LYS A 75 -2.90 -6.46 6.64
N PHE A 76 -1.60 -6.62 6.83
CA PHE A 76 -0.62 -6.29 5.77
C PHE A 76 -0.82 -7.11 4.49
N ALA A 77 -1.33 -8.34 4.61
CA ALA A 77 -1.48 -9.23 3.46
C ALA A 77 -2.45 -8.69 2.40
N ASP A 78 -3.58 -8.10 2.83
CA ASP A 78 -4.55 -7.48 1.91
C ASP A 78 -3.92 -6.26 1.20
N ALA A 79 -3.15 -5.43 1.93
CA ALA A 79 -2.45 -4.29 1.35
C ALA A 79 -1.37 -4.70 0.34
N LEU A 80 -0.63 -5.77 0.64
CA LEU A 80 0.36 -6.32 -0.30
C LEU A 80 -0.31 -6.91 -1.54
N SER A 81 -1.40 -7.67 -1.37
CA SER A 81 -2.19 -8.21 -2.48
C SER A 81 -2.81 -7.12 -3.36
N ALA A 82 -3.12 -5.95 -2.79
CA ALA A 82 -3.64 -4.79 -3.51
C ALA A 82 -2.59 -4.14 -4.43
N THR A 83 -1.31 -4.27 -4.13
CA THR A 83 -0.24 -3.50 -4.78
C THR A 83 -0.15 -3.73 -6.29
N PRO A 84 -0.19 -4.97 -6.84
CA PRO A 84 -0.15 -5.19 -8.29
C PRO A 84 -1.33 -4.53 -9.02
N LEU A 85 -2.52 -4.58 -8.42
CA LEU A 85 -3.71 -3.95 -8.99
C LEU A 85 -3.61 -2.42 -8.95
N ALA A 86 -3.23 -1.86 -7.81
CA ALA A 86 -3.04 -0.42 -7.67
C ALA A 86 -2.04 0.10 -8.69
N LYS A 87 -0.96 -0.65 -8.93
CA LYS A 87 0.04 -0.31 -9.92
C LYS A 87 -0.51 -0.35 -11.35
N LYS A 88 -1.24 -1.43 -11.74
CA LYS A 88 -1.90 -1.53 -13.05
C LYS A 88 -2.82 -0.35 -13.32
N LEU A 89 -3.55 0.08 -12.30
CA LEU A 89 -4.54 1.15 -12.39
C LEU A 89 -3.94 2.55 -12.23
N ASN A 90 -2.65 2.67 -11.95
CA ASN A 90 -2.01 3.91 -11.51
C ASN A 90 -2.85 4.58 -10.40
N SER A 91 -3.07 3.87 -9.31
CA SER A 91 -4.03 4.20 -8.26
C SER A 91 -3.36 4.22 -6.89
N PRO A 92 -3.70 5.17 -6.02
CA PRO A 92 -3.28 5.11 -4.63
C PRO A 92 -4.01 3.99 -3.87
N ILE A 93 -3.37 3.50 -2.80
CA ILE A 93 -3.97 2.60 -1.83
C ILE A 93 -4.29 3.42 -0.57
N LEU A 94 -5.54 3.40 -0.14
CA LEU A 94 -6.00 4.01 1.10
C LEU A 94 -6.33 2.94 2.13
N LEU A 95 -5.69 3.04 3.30
CA LEU A 95 -6.01 2.18 4.43
C LEU A 95 -7.28 2.69 5.12
N VAL A 96 -8.23 1.79 5.41
CA VAL A 96 -9.50 2.10 6.07
C VAL A 96 -9.86 1.05 7.12
N ASN A 97 -10.51 1.47 8.20
CA ASN A 97 -11.10 0.59 9.22
C ASN A 97 -12.42 1.12 9.77
N SER A 98 -12.83 2.31 9.35
CA SER A 98 -14.04 3.00 9.77
C SER A 98 -14.45 4.06 8.76
N LEU A 99 -15.67 4.56 8.86
CA LEU A 99 -16.25 5.53 7.91
C LEU A 99 -15.53 6.87 7.89
N ASP A 100 -15.00 7.32 9.04
CA ASP A 100 -14.26 8.58 9.16
C ASP A 100 -12.90 8.57 8.43
N LYS A 101 -12.40 7.39 8.07
CA LYS A 101 -11.17 7.23 7.28
C LYS A 101 -11.39 7.31 5.77
N LEU A 102 -12.64 7.38 5.32
CA LEU A 102 -12.95 7.56 3.91
C LEU A 102 -12.64 8.99 3.44
N PRO A 103 -12.22 9.18 2.19
CA PRO A 103 -12.01 10.51 1.62
C PRO A 103 -13.33 11.28 1.59
N LYS A 104 -13.30 12.56 1.95
CA LYS A 104 -14.49 13.43 1.87
C LYS A 104 -15.05 13.54 0.45
N ASN A 105 -14.19 13.51 -0.55
CA ASN A 105 -14.57 13.61 -1.96
C ASN A 105 -14.31 12.28 -2.71
N LEU A 106 -15.10 11.26 -2.43
CA LEU A 106 -15.07 9.99 -3.16
C LEU A 106 -15.48 10.14 -4.63
N ALA A 107 -16.26 11.16 -4.98
CA ALA A 107 -16.80 11.35 -6.32
C ALA A 107 -15.72 11.59 -7.39
N ILE A 108 -14.55 12.10 -7.02
CA ILE A 108 -13.45 12.36 -7.96
C ILE A 108 -12.91 11.09 -8.64
N TYR A 109 -13.00 9.94 -7.95
CA TYR A 109 -12.56 8.68 -8.51
C TYR A 109 -13.65 8.10 -9.40
N ARG A 110 -13.26 7.52 -10.54
CA ARG A 110 -14.20 6.81 -11.42
C ARG A 110 -14.62 5.48 -10.79
N ASP A 111 -13.66 4.65 -10.40
CA ASP A 111 -13.90 3.32 -9.87
C ASP A 111 -13.21 3.16 -8.50
N ALA A 112 -13.83 2.36 -7.63
CA ALA A 112 -13.32 2.03 -6.30
C ALA A 112 -13.13 0.51 -6.18
N TYR A 113 -11.96 0.10 -5.71
CA TYR A 113 -11.63 -1.29 -5.48
C TYR A 113 -11.44 -1.53 -3.99
N ILE A 114 -12.01 -2.61 -3.47
CA ILE A 114 -11.87 -3.03 -2.08
C ILE A 114 -11.15 -4.38 -2.08
N ILE A 115 -9.94 -4.42 -1.51
CA ILE A 115 -9.16 -5.65 -1.40
C ILE A 115 -9.25 -6.15 0.04
N GLY A 116 -9.79 -7.36 0.18
CA GLY A 116 -10.04 -8.01 1.45
C GLY A 116 -11.53 -8.29 1.72
N GLY A 117 -11.79 -9.27 2.57
CA GLY A 117 -13.13 -9.70 2.94
C GLY A 117 -13.87 -8.71 3.85
N LYS A 118 -15.12 -9.04 4.19
CA LYS A 118 -15.98 -8.22 5.06
C LYS A 118 -15.40 -8.02 6.48
N ASN A 119 -14.57 -8.95 6.95
CA ASN A 119 -13.86 -8.85 8.23
C ASN A 119 -12.61 -7.94 8.18
N SER A 120 -12.16 -7.57 6.99
CA SER A 120 -11.07 -6.62 6.76
C SER A 120 -11.65 -5.22 6.54
N VAL A 121 -12.42 -5.05 5.49
CA VAL A 121 -13.13 -3.81 5.20
C VAL A 121 -14.64 -4.06 5.36
N GLY A 122 -15.25 -3.51 6.40
CA GLY A 122 -16.64 -3.73 6.79
C GLY A 122 -17.65 -3.40 5.68
N LEU A 123 -18.86 -3.96 5.82
CA LEU A 123 -19.96 -3.68 4.89
C LEU A 123 -20.46 -2.24 4.99
N ASP A 124 -20.35 -1.62 6.14
CA ASP A 124 -20.69 -0.22 6.37
C ASP A 124 -19.82 0.70 5.48
N ILE A 125 -18.52 0.44 5.42
CA ILE A 125 -17.58 1.14 4.55
C ILE A 125 -17.92 0.89 3.08
N GLU A 126 -18.14 -0.37 2.68
CA GLU A 126 -18.52 -0.70 1.30
C GLU A 126 -19.82 -0.03 0.89
N ASN A 127 -20.86 -0.08 1.74
CA ASN A 127 -22.15 0.55 1.47
C ASN A 127 -22.02 2.08 1.35
N ARG A 128 -21.18 2.70 2.18
CA ARG A 128 -20.89 4.13 2.06
C ARG A 128 -20.17 4.45 0.74
N ILE A 129 -19.22 3.64 0.30
CA ILE A 129 -18.58 3.82 -1.01
C ILE A 129 -19.60 3.63 -2.14
N LYS A 130 -20.43 2.60 -2.07
CA LYS A 130 -21.49 2.30 -3.05
C LYS A 130 -22.55 3.41 -3.14
N SER A 131 -22.90 4.05 -2.03
CA SER A 131 -23.86 5.17 -2.03
C SER A 131 -23.39 6.38 -2.87
N VAL A 132 -22.06 6.49 -3.12
CA VAL A 132 -21.47 7.55 -3.94
C VAL A 132 -21.12 7.06 -5.33
N LYS A 133 -20.71 5.78 -5.48
CA LYS A 133 -20.12 5.22 -6.70
C LYS A 133 -21.05 4.29 -7.46
N GLY A 134 -22.18 3.87 -6.86
CA GLY A 134 -23.07 2.88 -7.47
C GLY A 134 -22.36 1.58 -7.81
N ASP A 135 -22.56 1.06 -9.02
CA ASP A 135 -22.00 -0.20 -9.50
C ASP A 135 -20.48 -0.16 -9.79
N LYS A 136 -19.83 0.99 -9.61
CA LYS A 136 -18.39 1.16 -9.83
C LYS A 136 -17.54 0.83 -8.59
N VAL A 137 -18.01 -0.12 -7.80
CA VAL A 137 -17.32 -0.63 -6.60
C VAL A 137 -17.07 -2.13 -6.76
N TYR A 138 -15.81 -2.52 -6.75
CA TYR A 138 -15.37 -3.89 -7.00
C TYR A 138 -14.66 -4.43 -5.76
N ARG A 139 -15.24 -5.46 -5.12
CA ARG A 139 -14.60 -6.14 -4.01
C ARG A 139 -13.91 -7.41 -4.51
N ILE A 140 -12.62 -7.55 -4.16
CA ILE A 140 -11.77 -8.70 -4.51
C ILE A 140 -11.25 -9.30 -3.21
N PHE A 141 -11.58 -10.56 -2.94
CA PHE A 141 -11.17 -11.26 -1.72
C PHE A 141 -11.24 -12.78 -1.90
N GLY A 142 -10.52 -13.51 -1.07
CA GLY A 142 -10.63 -14.94 -0.87
C GLY A 142 -10.91 -15.26 0.59
N GLN A 143 -10.94 -16.54 0.94
CA GLN A 143 -11.17 -17.00 2.31
C GLN A 143 -9.97 -16.68 3.23
N ASP A 144 -8.77 -16.69 2.67
CA ASP A 144 -7.51 -16.37 3.33
C ASP A 144 -6.68 -15.40 2.49
N ARG A 145 -5.49 -15.04 3.00
CA ARG A 145 -4.58 -14.11 2.33
C ARG A 145 -4.03 -14.63 1.01
N GLU A 146 -3.78 -15.95 0.96
CA GLU A 146 -3.28 -16.62 -0.24
C GLU A 146 -4.34 -16.58 -1.34
N SER A 147 -5.58 -16.98 -1.01
CA SER A 147 -6.68 -16.92 -1.97
C SER A 147 -7.06 -15.48 -2.35
N THR A 148 -6.89 -14.49 -1.45
CA THR A 148 -7.07 -13.08 -1.81
C THR A 148 -6.06 -12.63 -2.87
N SER A 149 -4.77 -12.97 -2.71
CA SER A 149 -3.75 -12.65 -3.71
C SER A 149 -4.01 -13.35 -5.05
N ASN A 150 -4.50 -14.60 -5.03
CA ASN A 150 -4.90 -15.35 -6.22
C ASN A 150 -6.08 -14.67 -6.95
N GLN A 151 -7.10 -14.19 -6.21
CA GLN A 151 -8.22 -13.46 -6.82
C GLN A 151 -7.77 -12.16 -7.50
N VAL A 152 -6.84 -11.44 -6.89
CA VAL A 152 -6.24 -10.25 -7.53
C VAL A 152 -5.50 -10.64 -8.81
N ALA A 153 -4.71 -11.72 -8.79
CA ALA A 153 -3.99 -12.21 -9.97
C ALA A 153 -4.96 -12.62 -11.10
N GLN A 154 -6.09 -13.25 -10.79
CA GLN A 154 -7.13 -13.59 -11.77
C GLN A 154 -7.72 -12.34 -12.45
N VAL A 155 -7.87 -11.22 -11.74
CA VAL A 155 -8.31 -9.95 -12.31
C VAL A 155 -7.22 -9.32 -13.18
N LEU A 156 -5.96 -9.46 -12.78
CA LEU A 156 -4.82 -8.89 -13.50
C LEU A 156 -4.50 -9.65 -14.79
N LYS A 157 -4.59 -10.98 -14.75
CA LYS A 157 -4.30 -11.90 -15.86
C LYS A 157 -2.89 -11.74 -16.45
N TYR A 158 -1.90 -11.49 -15.58
CA TYR A 158 -0.51 -11.45 -16.01
C TYR A 158 0.09 -12.85 -16.08
N ASN A 159 1.05 -13.05 -16.97
CA ASN A 159 1.70 -14.35 -17.18
C ASN A 159 2.88 -14.59 -16.22
N GLU A 160 3.44 -13.52 -15.65
CA GLU A 160 4.53 -13.63 -14.68
C GLU A 160 4.01 -13.54 -13.24
N ASN A 161 4.56 -14.39 -12.37
CA ASN A 161 4.17 -14.49 -10.98
C ASN A 161 5.39 -14.34 -10.07
N ILE A 162 5.23 -13.53 -9.02
CA ILE A 162 6.15 -13.41 -7.91
C ILE A 162 5.54 -14.18 -6.75
N LEU A 163 6.26 -15.13 -6.18
CA LEU A 163 5.82 -15.89 -5.00
C LEU A 163 6.49 -15.30 -3.76
N ALA A 164 5.70 -15.01 -2.74
CA ALA A 164 6.21 -14.49 -1.47
C ALA A 164 5.50 -15.14 -0.28
N ASN A 165 6.20 -15.25 0.85
CA ASN A 165 5.64 -15.81 2.07
C ASN A 165 4.49 -14.92 2.59
N GLY A 166 3.29 -15.49 2.66
CA GLY A 166 2.09 -14.81 3.19
C GLY A 166 2.08 -14.65 4.72
N SER A 167 2.93 -15.36 5.45
CA SER A 167 2.98 -15.28 6.91
C SER A 167 3.87 -14.14 7.43
N SER A 168 4.77 -13.61 6.58
CA SER A 168 5.64 -12.48 6.87
C SER A 168 5.48 -11.39 5.82
N PHE A 169 5.44 -10.12 6.25
CA PHE A 169 5.32 -9.00 5.32
C PHE A 169 6.63 -8.66 4.60
N ALA A 170 7.78 -9.01 5.20
CA ALA A 170 9.09 -8.52 4.74
C ALA A 170 9.42 -8.94 3.31
N ASP A 171 9.25 -10.24 3.00
CA ASP A 171 9.55 -10.79 1.67
C ASP A 171 8.60 -10.21 0.61
N ALA A 172 7.30 -10.20 0.92
CA ALA A 172 6.30 -9.67 0.00
C ALA A 172 6.47 -8.16 -0.22
N LEU A 173 6.85 -7.38 0.82
CA LEU A 173 7.14 -5.96 0.68
C LEU A 173 8.38 -5.71 -0.17
N SER A 174 9.43 -6.51 -0.01
CA SER A 174 10.64 -6.42 -0.84
C SER A 174 10.35 -6.78 -2.30
N ALA A 175 9.47 -7.76 -2.51
CA ALA A 175 9.05 -8.22 -3.84
C ALA A 175 8.24 -7.15 -4.62
N VAL A 176 7.62 -6.18 -3.94
CA VAL A 176 6.87 -5.08 -4.58
C VAL A 176 7.74 -4.31 -5.59
N ASN A 177 9.05 -4.19 -5.35
CA ASN A 177 9.96 -3.53 -6.29
C ASN A 177 10.02 -4.23 -7.65
N LEU A 178 9.82 -5.54 -7.71
CA LEU A 178 9.80 -6.32 -8.96
C LEU A 178 8.54 -6.06 -9.79
N LEU A 179 7.50 -5.49 -9.19
CA LEU A 179 6.29 -5.07 -9.91
C LEU A 179 6.54 -3.85 -10.80
N ASN A 180 7.67 -3.15 -10.66
CA ASN A 180 7.96 -1.90 -11.37
C ASN A 180 8.17 -2.11 -12.89
N ASN A 181 8.60 -3.27 -13.30
CA ASN A 181 8.94 -3.57 -14.70
C ASN A 181 7.78 -4.18 -15.50
N GLY A 182 6.53 -3.94 -15.08
CA GLY A 182 5.32 -4.34 -15.82
C GLY A 182 4.80 -5.74 -15.46
N GLY A 183 3.52 -5.92 -15.68
CA GLY A 183 2.79 -7.15 -15.85
C GLY A 183 3.07 -8.37 -14.97
N LYS A 184 3.27 -8.21 -13.63
CA LYS A 184 3.52 -9.32 -12.72
C LYS A 184 2.44 -9.41 -11.63
N ASN A 185 2.03 -10.64 -11.30
CA ASN A 185 1.21 -10.92 -10.13
C ASN A 185 2.07 -11.06 -8.88
N LEU A 186 1.53 -10.78 -7.72
CA LEU A 186 2.11 -11.14 -6.43
C LEU A 186 1.20 -12.19 -5.78
N LEU A 187 1.71 -13.40 -5.65
CA LEU A 187 1.00 -14.52 -5.03
C LEU A 187 1.60 -14.78 -3.64
N LEU A 188 0.75 -14.74 -2.64
CA LEU A 188 1.14 -15.12 -1.28
C LEU A 188 1.03 -16.62 -1.13
N VAL A 189 2.03 -17.25 -0.51
CA VAL A 189 2.08 -18.70 -0.28
C VAL A 189 2.33 -19.03 1.18
N LYS A 190 1.85 -20.18 1.63
CA LYS A 190 2.12 -20.72 2.97
C LYS A 190 3.46 -21.46 2.96
N LYS A 191 4.16 -21.44 4.09
CA LYS A 191 5.46 -22.12 4.27
C LYS A 191 5.40 -23.63 3.98
N ASN A 192 4.23 -24.27 4.13
CA ASN A 192 4.05 -25.73 4.02
C ASN A 192 3.12 -26.14 2.86
N SER A 193 2.96 -25.34 1.83
CA SER A 193 2.06 -25.61 0.69
C SER A 193 2.82 -25.89 -0.61
N ILE A 194 4.00 -26.50 -0.48
CA ILE A 194 4.77 -27.09 -1.61
C ILE A 194 4.77 -28.59 -1.45
#